data_0fd77522fdec6e117a223a48d14bd3f6
#
_entry.id   0fd77522fdec6e117a223a48d14bd3f6
#
_cell.length_a   1.000
_cell.length_b   1.000
_cell.length_c   1.000
_cell.angle_alpha   90.00
_cell.angle_beta   90.00
_cell.angle_gamma   90.00
#
_symmetry.space_group_name_H-M   'P 1'
#
loop_
_entity.id
_entity.type
_entity.pdbx_description
1 polymer ?
#
loop_
_entity_poly.entity_id
_entity_poly.type
_entity_poly.pdbx_seq_one_letter_code
_entity_poly.pdbx_strand_id
1 'polypeptide(L)'
;LAVIEAGRMIDSAGQEPTIDTMYWSMNTYPFSWRPDAQKVIITMTDEEAQTMYSHPMTCFEVGELSNTLGFELFVFALEQHHNTFINCVRGERDRLYTPTVNSETVFLQIKNIFQDLCIGN
;
A
#
# COMPACT_ATOMS: atom_id res chain seq x y z
N LEU A 1 4.70 5.36 13.85
CA LEU A 1 4.83 4.63 12.60
C LEU A 1 4.61 3.15 12.84
N ALA A 2 3.57 2.58 12.25
CA ALA A 2 3.35 1.15 12.27
C ALA A 2 3.90 0.55 10.98
N VAL A 3 4.86 -0.36 11.09
CA VAL A 3 5.38 -1.08 9.94
C VAL A 3 4.72 -2.45 9.90
N ILE A 4 4.01 -2.72 8.83
CA ILE A 4 3.32 -3.99 8.61
C ILE A 4 4.10 -4.78 7.58
N GLU A 5 4.62 -5.93 7.98
CA GLU A 5 5.21 -6.86 7.04
C GLU A 5 4.11 -7.73 6.43
N ALA A 6 3.49 -7.22 5.38
CA ALA A 6 2.44 -7.96 4.68
C ALA A 6 2.94 -9.29 4.13
N GLY A 7 4.24 -9.39 3.86
CA GLY A 7 4.84 -10.59 3.32
C GLY A 7 4.67 -11.85 4.17
N ARG A 8 4.37 -11.70 5.45
CA ARG A 8 4.17 -12.87 6.33
C ARG A 8 2.76 -13.42 6.31
N MET A 9 1.84 -12.70 5.70
CA MET A 9 0.48 -13.18 5.55
C MET A 9 0.30 -13.99 4.29
N ILE A 10 1.38 -14.22 3.59
CA ILE A 10 1.36 -14.76 2.26
C ILE A 10 1.79 -16.20 2.28
N ASP A 11 1.00 -16.98 1.64
CA ASP A 11 1.26 -18.36 1.38
C ASP A 11 2.41 -18.48 0.38
N SER A 12 3.21 -19.52 0.54
CA SER A 12 4.30 -19.84 -0.35
C SER A 12 3.87 -20.25 -1.76
N ALA A 13 2.59 -20.21 -2.06
CA ALA A 13 2.04 -20.61 -3.36
C ALA A 13 2.07 -19.50 -4.42
N GLY A 14 2.68 -18.37 -4.14
CA GLY A 14 2.91 -17.32 -5.14
C GLY A 14 1.74 -16.38 -5.39
N GLN A 15 0.72 -16.40 -4.54
CA GLN A 15 -0.39 -15.43 -4.61
C GLN A 15 -0.38 -14.54 -3.39
N GLU A 16 -0.23 -13.24 -3.64
CA GLU A 16 -0.16 -12.25 -2.57
C GLU A 16 -1.45 -11.44 -2.55
N PRO A 17 -2.29 -11.58 -1.51
CA PRO A 17 -3.55 -10.83 -1.44
C PRO A 17 -3.32 -9.38 -1.01
N THR A 18 -2.61 -8.63 -1.81
CA THR A 18 -2.23 -7.25 -1.48
C THR A 18 -3.43 -6.34 -1.33
N ILE A 19 -4.46 -6.51 -2.16
CA ILE A 19 -5.69 -5.71 -2.06
C ILE A 19 -6.36 -5.95 -0.70
N ASP A 20 -6.49 -7.22 -0.32
CA ASP A 20 -7.12 -7.60 0.95
C ASP A 20 -6.32 -7.09 2.14
N THR A 21 -4.99 -7.16 2.04
CA THR A 21 -4.10 -6.70 3.11
C THR A 21 -4.22 -5.19 3.33
N MET A 22 -4.28 -4.41 2.26
CA MET A 22 -4.49 -2.97 2.37
C MET A 22 -5.85 -2.65 2.99
N TYR A 23 -6.91 -3.29 2.51
CA TYR A 23 -8.25 -3.11 3.06
C TYR A 23 -8.30 -3.46 4.53
N TRP A 24 -7.79 -4.63 4.88
CA TRP A 24 -7.78 -5.15 6.24
C TRP A 24 -7.00 -4.26 7.19
N SER A 25 -5.87 -3.74 6.75
CA SER A 25 -5.04 -2.83 7.55
C SER A 25 -5.75 -1.54 7.88
N MET A 26 -6.59 -1.04 6.98
CA MET A 26 -7.34 0.19 7.21
C MET A 26 -8.60 0.00 8.04
N ASN A 27 -9.27 -1.12 7.87
CA ASN A 27 -10.65 -1.28 8.35
C ASN A 27 -10.84 -2.34 9.43
N THR A 28 -10.14 -3.46 9.33
CA THR A 28 -10.43 -4.64 10.14
C THR A 28 -9.43 -4.86 11.27
N TYR A 29 -8.16 -4.61 11.01
CA TYR A 29 -7.11 -4.89 11.98
C TYR A 29 -7.07 -3.81 13.07
N PRO A 30 -7.01 -4.23 14.35
CA PRO A 30 -7.09 -3.28 15.46
C PRO A 30 -5.75 -2.59 15.74
N PHE A 31 -5.21 -1.88 14.74
CA PHE A 31 -4.06 -1.03 15.00
C PHE A 31 -4.47 0.17 15.85
N SER A 32 -3.62 0.52 16.80
CA SER A 32 -3.84 1.71 17.62
C SER A 32 -3.31 2.94 16.87
N TRP A 33 -4.05 3.39 15.87
CA TRP A 33 -3.73 4.62 15.18
C TRP A 33 -3.96 5.81 16.09
N ARG A 34 -2.98 6.70 16.20
CA ARG A 34 -3.20 7.95 16.95
C ARG A 34 -4.19 8.82 16.18
N PRO A 35 -5.19 9.42 16.86
CA PRO A 35 -6.27 10.15 16.17
C PRO A 35 -5.80 11.30 15.30
N ASP A 36 -4.75 12.00 15.69
CA ASP A 36 -4.22 13.18 14.99
C ASP A 36 -2.97 12.87 14.17
N ALA A 37 -2.57 11.60 14.09
CA ALA A 37 -1.41 11.19 13.31
C ALA A 37 -1.78 10.97 11.86
N GLN A 38 -0.85 11.29 10.98
CA GLN A 38 -0.97 10.93 9.57
C GLN A 38 -0.83 9.42 9.41
N LYS A 39 -1.76 8.80 8.70
CA LYS A 39 -1.82 7.35 8.54
C LYS A 39 -1.27 6.99 7.17
N VAL A 40 -0.19 6.24 7.16
CA VAL A 40 0.51 5.88 5.92
C VAL A 40 0.66 4.37 5.84
N ILE A 41 0.32 3.80 4.69
CA ILE A 41 0.55 2.39 4.41
C ILE A 41 1.42 2.31 3.15
N ILE A 42 2.54 1.63 3.27
CA ILE A 42 3.45 1.34 2.16
C ILE A 42 3.41 -0.16 1.91
N THR A 43 2.95 -0.53 0.73
CA THR A 43 2.86 -1.93 0.31
C THR A 43 4.00 -2.24 -0.64
N MET A 44 4.67 -3.36 -0.43
CA MET A 44 5.75 -3.83 -1.31
C MET A 44 5.42 -5.23 -1.79
N THR A 45 5.44 -5.42 -3.10
CA THR A 45 5.12 -6.72 -3.70
C THR A 45 5.79 -6.87 -5.06
N ASP A 46 6.05 -8.10 -5.46
CA ASP A 46 6.51 -8.43 -6.81
C ASP A 46 5.36 -9.01 -7.67
N GLU A 47 4.15 -9.03 -7.12
CA GLU A 47 2.96 -9.57 -7.78
C GLU A 47 2.01 -8.45 -8.22
N GLU A 48 1.11 -8.78 -9.13
CA GLU A 48 0.02 -7.88 -9.48
C GLU A 48 -0.98 -7.74 -8.32
N ALA A 49 -1.88 -6.76 -8.42
CA ALA A 49 -2.92 -6.57 -7.41
C ALA A 49 -3.87 -7.77 -7.43
N GLN A 50 -4.02 -8.42 -6.27
CA GLN A 50 -4.81 -9.64 -6.14
C GLN A 50 -5.67 -9.61 -4.90
N THR A 51 -6.80 -10.31 -4.97
CA THR A 51 -7.69 -10.55 -3.84
C THR A 51 -7.94 -12.04 -3.70
N MET A 52 -8.05 -12.51 -2.45
CA MET A 52 -8.33 -13.91 -2.15
C MET A 52 -9.66 -14.10 -1.41
N TYR A 53 -10.42 -13.02 -1.21
CA TYR A 53 -11.73 -13.14 -0.58
C TYR A 53 -12.73 -13.81 -1.52
N SER A 54 -13.72 -14.52 -0.94
CA SER A 54 -14.83 -15.10 -1.70
C SER A 54 -15.68 -14.02 -2.39
N HIS A 55 -15.71 -12.82 -1.82
CA HIS A 55 -16.22 -11.62 -2.47
C HIS A 55 -15.01 -10.76 -2.82
N PRO A 56 -14.54 -10.81 -4.08
CA PRO A 56 -13.32 -10.14 -4.45
C PRO A 56 -13.36 -8.64 -4.16
N MET A 57 -12.33 -8.17 -3.45
CA MET A 57 -12.12 -6.77 -3.20
C MET A 57 -11.44 -6.13 -4.41
N THR A 58 -11.78 -4.90 -4.75
CA THR A 58 -11.16 -4.19 -5.85
C THR A 58 -10.24 -3.08 -5.33
N CYS A 59 -9.26 -2.72 -6.15
CA CYS A 59 -8.43 -1.54 -5.86
C CYS A 59 -9.26 -0.26 -5.75
N PHE A 60 -10.34 -0.15 -6.55
CA PHE A 60 -11.22 1.01 -6.45
C PHE A 60 -11.82 1.14 -5.05
N GLU A 61 -12.29 0.02 -4.48
CA GLU A 61 -12.85 0.01 -3.11
C GLU A 61 -11.79 0.38 -2.07
N VAL A 62 -10.56 -0.10 -2.25
CA VAL A 62 -9.44 0.25 -1.37
C VAL A 62 -9.14 1.75 -1.45
N GLY A 63 -9.09 2.30 -2.66
CA GLY A 63 -8.87 3.72 -2.87
C GLY A 63 -9.94 4.59 -2.24
N GLU A 64 -11.20 4.22 -2.40
CA GLU A 64 -12.32 4.92 -1.79
C GLU A 64 -12.26 4.86 -0.26
N LEU A 65 -11.95 3.70 0.29
CA LEU A 65 -11.83 3.55 1.75
C LEU A 65 -10.68 4.38 2.29
N SER A 66 -9.54 4.41 1.60
CA SER A 66 -8.40 5.23 2.02
C SER A 66 -8.76 6.71 2.08
N ASN A 67 -9.54 7.17 1.10
CA ASN A 67 -10.01 8.55 1.08
C ASN A 67 -10.95 8.83 2.25
N THR A 68 -11.89 7.93 2.51
CA THR A 68 -12.87 8.09 3.59
C THR A 68 -12.23 8.09 4.96
N LEU A 69 -11.24 7.23 5.18
CA LEU A 69 -10.61 7.05 6.48
C LEU A 69 -9.34 7.90 6.67
N GLY A 70 -8.91 8.63 5.65
CA GLY A 70 -7.74 9.51 5.73
C GLY A 70 -6.41 8.78 5.70
N PHE A 71 -6.31 7.69 4.95
CA PHE A 71 -5.05 6.97 4.76
C PHE A 71 -4.34 7.42 3.50
N GLU A 72 -3.02 7.49 3.58
CA GLU A 72 -2.13 7.70 2.45
C GLU A 72 -1.54 6.36 2.03
N LEU A 73 -1.83 5.90 0.81
CA LEU A 73 -1.37 4.62 0.31
C LEU A 73 -0.29 4.80 -0.75
N PHE A 74 0.79 4.04 -0.62
CA PHE A 74 1.88 3.97 -1.57
C PHE A 74 2.19 2.52 -1.88
N VAL A 75 2.51 2.22 -3.14
CA VAL A 75 2.78 0.84 -3.56
C VAL A 75 4.12 0.78 -4.28
N PHE A 76 4.98 -0.13 -3.83
CA PHE A 76 6.20 -0.51 -4.52
C PHE A 76 5.94 -1.83 -5.22
N ALA A 77 5.86 -1.80 -6.54
CA ALA A 77 5.58 -2.97 -7.37
C ALA A 77 6.37 -2.88 -8.66
N LEU A 78 6.55 -4.01 -9.33
CA LEU A 78 7.19 -4.01 -10.65
C LEU A 78 6.38 -3.12 -11.59
N GLU A 79 7.08 -2.41 -12.48
CA GLU A 79 6.44 -1.46 -13.38
C GLU A 79 5.31 -2.08 -14.19
N GLN A 80 5.47 -3.33 -14.60
CA GLN A 80 4.46 -4.06 -15.37
C GLN A 80 3.15 -4.26 -14.61
N HIS A 81 3.16 -4.12 -13.28
CA HIS A 81 1.98 -4.29 -12.44
C HIS A 81 1.39 -2.97 -11.95
N HIS A 82 2.00 -1.82 -12.27
CA HIS A 82 1.51 -0.53 -11.78
C HIS A 82 0.06 -0.28 -12.16
N ASN A 83 -0.34 -0.64 -13.38
CA ASN A 83 -1.73 -0.44 -13.81
C ASN A 83 -2.74 -1.23 -12.99
N THR A 84 -2.35 -2.35 -12.40
CA THR A 84 -3.25 -3.14 -11.55
C THR A 84 -3.49 -2.48 -10.19
N PHE A 85 -2.58 -1.59 -9.76
CA PHE A 85 -2.68 -0.89 -8.49
C PHE A 85 -3.17 0.55 -8.60
N ILE A 86 -3.36 1.07 -9.80
CA ILE A 86 -3.62 2.51 -10.00
C ILE A 86 -4.86 2.99 -9.24
N ASN A 87 -5.91 2.20 -9.18
CA ASN A 87 -7.12 2.56 -8.47
C ASN A 87 -6.97 2.46 -6.94
N CYS A 88 -6.05 1.65 -6.47
CA CYS A 88 -5.71 1.58 -5.04
C CYS A 88 -5.14 2.92 -4.54
N VAL A 89 -4.43 3.63 -5.40
CA VAL A 89 -3.86 4.93 -5.10
C VAL A 89 -4.66 6.08 -5.74
N ARG A 90 -5.92 5.84 -6.05
CA ARG A 90 -6.88 6.83 -6.58
C ARG A 90 -6.40 7.52 -7.86
N GLY A 91 -5.72 6.77 -8.73
CA GLY A 91 -5.20 7.29 -9.99
C GLY A 91 -3.92 8.10 -9.88
N GLU A 92 -3.36 8.25 -8.70
CA GLU A 92 -2.16 9.05 -8.47
C GLU A 92 -0.91 8.20 -8.75
N ARG A 93 -0.40 8.27 -9.98
CA ARG A 93 0.75 7.46 -10.41
C ARG A 93 2.03 7.78 -9.65
N ASP A 94 2.17 8.96 -9.10
CA ASP A 94 3.32 9.34 -8.29
C ASP A 94 3.37 8.60 -6.94
N ARG A 95 2.34 7.85 -6.61
CA ARG A 95 2.31 6.98 -5.43
C ARG A 95 2.67 5.52 -5.76
N LEU A 96 2.98 5.25 -7.02
CA LEU A 96 3.45 3.94 -7.48
C LEU A 96 4.95 4.01 -7.75
N TYR A 97 5.71 3.15 -7.09
CA TYR A 97 7.17 3.11 -7.19
C TYR A 97 7.61 1.77 -7.71
N THR A 98 8.75 1.75 -8.40
CA THR A 98 9.37 0.51 -8.85
C THR A 98 10.52 0.19 -7.90
N PRO A 99 10.46 -0.94 -7.18
CA PRO A 99 11.55 -1.32 -6.30
C PRO A 99 12.79 -1.67 -7.11
N THR A 100 13.95 -1.35 -6.56
CA THR A 100 15.22 -1.73 -7.15
C THR A 100 15.92 -2.74 -6.25
N VAL A 101 16.93 -3.43 -6.77
CA VAL A 101 17.76 -4.33 -5.94
C VAL A 101 18.67 -3.54 -4.99
N ASN A 102 18.74 -2.24 -5.15
CA ASN A 102 19.55 -1.36 -4.30
C ASN A 102 18.72 -0.86 -3.13
N SER A 103 19.03 -1.37 -1.93
CA SER A 103 18.31 -1.01 -0.71
C SER A 103 18.45 0.48 -0.36
N GLU A 104 19.55 1.13 -0.73
CA GLU A 104 19.72 2.57 -0.49
C GLU A 104 18.74 3.39 -1.32
N THR A 105 18.50 2.98 -2.57
CA THR A 105 17.52 3.66 -3.44
C THR A 105 16.12 3.53 -2.88
N VAL A 106 15.73 2.34 -2.44
CA VAL A 106 14.42 2.12 -1.82
C VAL A 106 14.28 2.96 -0.55
N PHE A 107 15.32 2.99 0.28
CA PHE A 107 15.33 3.80 1.50
C PHE A 107 15.13 5.29 1.20
N LEU A 108 15.81 5.81 0.17
CA LEU A 108 15.66 7.20 -0.23
C LEU A 108 14.26 7.50 -0.75
N GLN A 109 13.66 6.57 -1.48
CA GLN A 109 12.28 6.71 -1.95
C GLN A 109 11.30 6.80 -0.77
N ILE A 110 11.45 5.92 0.22
CA ILE A 110 10.62 5.93 1.44
C ILE A 110 10.85 7.25 2.20
N LYS A 111 12.08 7.68 2.35
CA LYS A 111 12.41 8.95 3.00
C LYS A 111 11.73 10.13 2.31
N ASN A 112 11.74 10.15 0.98
CA ASN A 112 11.10 11.20 0.21
C ASN A 112 9.57 11.21 0.42
N ILE A 113 8.95 10.03 0.50
CA ILE A 113 7.52 9.92 0.81
C ILE A 113 7.22 10.65 2.14
N PHE A 114 7.97 10.34 3.18
CA PHE A 114 7.76 10.96 4.49
C PHE A 114 8.04 12.47 4.49
N GLN A 115 9.08 12.90 3.77
CA GLN A 115 9.37 14.32 3.67
C GLN A 115 8.25 15.09 2.97
N ASP A 116 7.73 14.56 1.88
CA ASP A 116 6.64 15.18 1.13
C ASP A 116 5.37 15.26 1.96
N LEU A 117 5.06 14.23 2.71
CA LEU A 117 3.89 14.22 3.59
C LEU A 117 4.03 15.21 4.74
N CYS A 118 5.22 15.37 5.29
CA CYS A 118 5.47 16.33 6.37
C CYS A 118 5.43 17.78 5.89
N ILE A 119 5.91 18.03 4.67
CA ILE A 119 5.94 19.38 4.09
C ILE A 119 4.56 19.77 3.58
N GLY A 120 3.79 18.81 3.06
CA GLY A 120 2.46 19.04 2.52
C GLY A 120 1.39 19.36 3.55
N ASN A 121 1.77 19.34 4.82
CA ASN A 121 0.89 19.69 5.92
C ASN A 121 1.34 21.01 6.55
#